data_d82240dd0b0d4a464104fed79cff6361
#
_entry.id   d82240dd0b0d4a464104fed79cff6361
#
_cell.length_a   1.000
_cell.length_b   1.000
_cell.length_c   1.000
_cell.angle_alpha   90.00
_cell.angle_beta   90.00
_cell.angle_gamma   90.00
#
_symmetry.space_group_name_H-M   'P 1'
#
loop_
_entity.id
_entity.type
_entity.pdbx_description
1 polymer ?
#
loop_
_entity_poly.entity_id
_entity_poly.type
_entity_poly.pdbx_seq_one_letter_code
_entity_poly.pdbx_strand_id
1 'polypeptide(L)'
;FSLLRDLLTLGASRATASQLLDLAAHPFVARRFGLGPDQLERLEELVAASAIRWGINPEHRARFGLRDVQQNTWQLGVQRLVLGEAFSDDHLASVGVVATVDDVSSTDTGLVGALAELVSRVSRLVRTLSGDGTVAEWVARLRDAVELMADVPFAEGWQLSQVWAVLESIEARGAASGARLAPADALALLTDAFAERGVRPAFGSG
;
A
#
# COMPACT_ATOMS: atom_id res chain seq x y z
N PHE A 1 13.87 3.11 -4.01
CA PHE A 1 13.34 2.24 -5.11
C PHE A 1 12.46 1.09 -4.56
N SER A 2 12.85 0.44 -3.44
CA SER A 2 12.07 -0.66 -2.86
C SER A 2 10.59 -0.30 -2.70
N LEU A 3 10.29 0.85 -2.11
CA LEU A 3 8.92 1.31 -1.92
C LEU A 3 8.13 1.39 -3.23
N LEU A 4 8.69 1.98 -4.30
CA LEU A 4 7.99 2.06 -5.59
C LEU A 4 7.66 0.69 -6.18
N ARG A 5 8.60 -0.24 -6.10
CA ARG A 5 8.40 -1.61 -6.54
C ARG A 5 7.29 -2.28 -5.72
N ASP A 6 7.32 -2.10 -4.40
CA ASP A 6 6.35 -2.71 -3.49
C ASP A 6 4.94 -2.13 -3.71
N LEU A 7 4.81 -0.82 -3.95
CA LEU A 7 3.54 -0.16 -4.31
C LEU A 7 2.98 -0.68 -5.65
N LEU A 8 3.81 -0.81 -6.69
CA LEU A 8 3.40 -1.36 -7.99
C LEU A 8 3.00 -2.83 -7.87
N THR A 9 3.80 -3.63 -7.17
CA THR A 9 3.51 -5.03 -6.95
C THR A 9 2.18 -5.20 -6.21
N LEU A 10 1.95 -4.38 -5.17
CA LEU A 10 0.70 -4.39 -4.42
C LEU A 10 -0.50 -4.03 -5.31
N GLY A 11 -0.35 -3.02 -6.19
CA GLY A 11 -1.40 -2.60 -7.14
C GLY A 11 -1.92 -3.73 -8.03
N ALA A 12 -1.04 -4.67 -8.42
CA ALA A 12 -1.36 -5.83 -9.24
C ALA A 12 -1.67 -7.11 -8.43
N SER A 13 -1.42 -7.11 -7.13
CA SER A 13 -1.48 -8.28 -6.26
C SER A 13 -2.89 -8.55 -5.71
N ARG A 14 -2.99 -9.61 -4.91
CA ARG A 14 -4.18 -9.95 -4.14
C ARG A 14 -4.37 -9.10 -2.89
N ALA A 15 -3.42 -8.25 -2.53
CA ALA A 15 -3.40 -7.48 -1.28
C ALA A 15 -3.57 -8.40 -0.05
N THR A 16 -2.63 -9.34 0.12
CA THR A 16 -2.64 -10.26 1.26
C THR A 16 -2.32 -9.55 2.57
N ALA A 17 -2.64 -10.18 3.70
CA ALA A 17 -2.33 -9.64 5.01
C ALA A 17 -0.82 -9.34 5.14
N SER A 18 0.04 -10.29 4.79
CA SER A 18 1.49 -10.09 4.83
C SER A 18 1.96 -8.96 3.93
N GLN A 19 1.46 -8.83 2.70
CA GLN A 19 1.86 -7.75 1.80
C GLN A 19 1.55 -6.34 2.36
N LEU A 20 0.40 -6.16 3.03
CA LEU A 20 0.09 -4.87 3.64
C LEU A 20 0.89 -4.63 4.92
N LEU A 21 1.13 -5.67 5.71
CA LEU A 21 1.97 -5.57 6.91
C LEU A 21 3.44 -5.26 6.54
N ASP A 22 3.99 -5.92 5.52
CA ASP A 22 5.31 -5.61 4.98
C ASP A 22 5.40 -4.16 4.47
N LEU A 23 4.35 -3.69 3.79
CA LEU A 23 4.27 -2.29 3.36
C LEU A 23 4.18 -1.34 4.56
N ALA A 24 3.38 -1.66 5.58
CA ALA A 24 3.25 -0.85 6.80
C ALA A 24 4.59 -0.74 7.55
N ALA A 25 5.40 -1.80 7.54
CA ALA A 25 6.72 -1.84 8.15
C ALA A 25 7.79 -1.08 7.36
N HIS A 26 7.52 -0.67 6.09
CA HIS A 26 8.47 0.15 5.34
C HIS A 26 8.70 1.49 6.06
N PRO A 27 9.96 1.94 6.31
CA PRO A 27 10.26 3.08 7.18
C PRO A 27 9.48 4.36 6.85
N PHE A 28 9.33 4.69 5.56
CA PHE A 28 8.61 5.90 5.13
C PHE A 28 7.09 5.75 5.25
N VAL A 29 6.57 4.54 5.15
CA VAL A 29 5.14 4.23 5.36
C VAL A 29 4.84 4.21 6.86
N ALA A 30 5.62 3.48 7.65
CA ALA A 30 5.50 3.46 9.11
C ALA A 30 5.50 4.88 9.68
N ARG A 31 6.42 5.73 9.22
CA ARG A 31 6.46 7.15 9.60
C ARG A 31 5.18 7.89 9.22
N ARG A 32 4.64 7.67 8.01
CA ARG A 32 3.41 8.32 7.54
C ARG A 32 2.20 8.04 8.42
N PHE A 33 2.13 6.83 8.96
CA PHE A 33 1.00 6.36 9.77
C PHE A 33 1.30 6.36 11.28
N GLY A 34 2.48 6.85 11.70
CA GLY A 34 2.88 6.90 13.11
C GLY A 34 3.07 5.53 13.75
N LEU A 35 3.53 4.54 12.97
CA LEU A 35 3.72 3.16 13.40
C LEU A 35 5.16 2.95 13.86
N GLY A 36 5.38 2.85 15.17
CA GLY A 36 6.63 2.39 15.76
C GLY A 36 6.70 0.86 15.84
N PRO A 37 7.81 0.28 16.34
CA PRO A 37 7.97 -1.18 16.44
C PRO A 37 6.84 -1.87 17.22
N ASP A 38 6.48 -1.35 18.39
CA ASP A 38 5.42 -1.92 19.24
C ASP A 38 4.05 -1.85 18.56
N GLN A 39 3.78 -0.75 17.82
CA GLN A 39 2.55 -0.59 17.04
C GLN A 39 2.49 -1.56 15.87
N LEU A 40 3.61 -1.86 15.21
CA LEU A 40 3.67 -2.85 14.14
C LEU A 40 3.40 -4.26 14.64
N GLU A 41 4.00 -4.65 15.77
CA GLU A 41 3.73 -5.95 16.41
C GLU A 41 2.23 -6.07 16.79
N ARG A 42 1.69 -5.05 17.46
CA ARG A 42 0.27 -5.03 17.82
C ARG A 42 -0.66 -5.04 16.61
N LEU A 43 -0.26 -4.39 15.52
CA LEU A 43 -0.99 -4.39 14.25
C LEU A 43 -1.11 -5.79 13.65
N GLU A 44 -0.03 -6.58 13.71
CA GLU A 44 -0.02 -7.98 13.26
C GLU A 44 -1.01 -8.83 14.06
N GLU A 45 -1.04 -8.67 15.38
CA GLU A 45 -2.00 -9.35 16.26
C GLU A 45 -3.45 -8.99 15.91
N LEU A 46 -3.76 -7.69 15.76
CA LEU A 46 -5.09 -7.22 15.40
C LEU A 46 -5.54 -7.73 14.03
N VAL A 47 -4.65 -7.74 13.05
CA VAL A 47 -4.92 -8.28 11.71
C VAL A 47 -5.20 -9.78 11.79
N ALA A 48 -4.44 -10.52 12.57
CA ALA A 48 -4.66 -11.95 12.79
C ALA A 48 -6.01 -12.22 13.48
N ALA A 49 -6.31 -11.50 14.57
CA ALA A 49 -7.56 -11.62 15.33
C ALA A 49 -8.80 -11.26 14.48
N SER A 50 -8.69 -10.27 13.60
CA SER A 50 -9.76 -9.88 12.67
C SER A 50 -10.01 -10.88 11.53
N ALA A 51 -9.19 -11.94 11.44
CA ALA A 51 -9.23 -12.97 10.40
C ALA A 51 -9.07 -12.40 8.97
N ILE A 52 -8.43 -11.26 8.80
CA ILE A 52 -8.06 -10.72 7.48
C ILE A 52 -7.10 -11.69 6.78
N ARG A 53 -7.34 -11.99 5.52
CA ARG A 53 -6.48 -12.87 4.71
C ARG A 53 -5.94 -12.18 3.47
N TRP A 54 -6.86 -11.68 2.62
CA TRP A 54 -6.49 -11.02 1.39
C TRP A 54 -7.67 -10.25 0.78
N GLY A 55 -7.38 -9.36 -0.16
CA GLY A 55 -8.38 -8.59 -0.90
C GLY A 55 -8.91 -7.40 -0.11
N ILE A 56 -8.92 -6.26 -0.74
CA ILE A 56 -9.40 -5.02 -0.10
C ILE A 56 -10.89 -5.15 0.22
N ASN A 57 -11.69 -5.53 -0.79
CA ASN A 57 -13.14 -5.66 -0.73
C ASN A 57 -13.61 -6.63 -1.83
N PRO A 58 -14.92 -6.92 -1.96
CA PRO A 58 -15.47 -7.78 -3.02
C PRO A 58 -15.14 -7.30 -4.44
N GLU A 59 -15.15 -5.99 -4.69
CA GLU A 59 -14.81 -5.41 -6.00
C GLU A 59 -13.36 -5.71 -6.40
N HIS A 60 -12.44 -5.58 -5.45
CA HIS A 60 -11.05 -5.96 -5.67
C HIS A 60 -10.90 -7.45 -5.97
N ARG A 61 -11.64 -8.32 -5.26
CA ARG A 61 -11.65 -9.76 -5.48
C ARG A 61 -12.30 -10.18 -6.80
N ALA A 62 -13.17 -9.34 -7.37
CA ALA A 62 -13.79 -9.60 -8.68
C ALA A 62 -12.75 -9.84 -9.77
N ARG A 63 -11.58 -9.17 -9.71
CA ARG A 63 -10.46 -9.35 -10.65
C ARG A 63 -9.85 -10.76 -10.59
N PHE A 64 -10.12 -11.50 -9.50
CA PHE A 64 -9.65 -12.86 -9.24
C PHE A 64 -10.81 -13.88 -9.29
N GLY A 65 -11.96 -13.51 -9.86
CA GLY A 65 -13.11 -14.39 -10.02
C GLY A 65 -14.00 -14.56 -8.76
N LEU A 66 -13.79 -13.75 -7.71
CA LEU A 66 -14.48 -13.87 -6.41
C LEU A 66 -15.25 -12.58 -6.06
N ARG A 67 -16.21 -12.20 -6.92
CA ARG A 67 -16.94 -10.93 -6.83
C ARG A 67 -17.77 -10.78 -5.56
N ASP A 68 -18.41 -11.85 -5.07
CA ASP A 68 -19.39 -11.78 -3.99
C ASP A 68 -18.85 -12.27 -2.64
N VAL A 69 -17.54 -12.51 -2.55
CA VAL A 69 -16.89 -13.03 -1.33
C VAL A 69 -16.32 -11.89 -0.50
N GLN A 70 -17.07 -11.47 0.53
CA GLN A 70 -16.66 -10.42 1.46
C GLN A 70 -15.81 -10.93 2.64
N GLN A 71 -15.96 -12.20 3.02
CA GLN A 71 -15.29 -12.78 4.20
C GLN A 71 -13.78 -12.62 4.10
N ASN A 72 -13.16 -12.28 5.23
CA ASN A 72 -11.71 -12.16 5.37
C ASN A 72 -11.05 -11.10 4.46
N THR A 73 -11.82 -10.10 3.99
CA THR A 73 -11.29 -8.92 3.31
C THR A 73 -10.79 -7.89 4.32
N TRP A 74 -9.93 -6.99 3.87
CA TRP A 74 -9.46 -5.85 4.65
C TRP A 74 -10.62 -4.97 5.12
N GLN A 75 -11.55 -4.66 4.24
CA GLN A 75 -12.71 -3.84 4.58
C GLN A 75 -13.53 -4.45 5.71
N LEU A 76 -13.87 -5.75 5.62
CA LEU A 76 -14.64 -6.42 6.66
C LEU A 76 -13.86 -6.53 7.98
N GLY A 77 -12.55 -6.85 7.90
CA GLY A 77 -11.72 -6.96 9.10
C GLY A 77 -11.58 -5.63 9.84
N VAL A 78 -11.34 -4.53 9.11
CA VAL A 78 -11.29 -3.19 9.71
C VAL A 78 -12.65 -2.82 10.33
N GLN A 79 -13.76 -3.11 9.67
CA GLN A 79 -15.10 -2.88 10.25
C GLN A 79 -15.27 -3.65 11.56
N ARG A 80 -14.82 -4.90 11.64
CA ARG A 80 -14.89 -5.71 12.87
C ARG A 80 -14.06 -5.13 14.01
N LEU A 81 -12.85 -4.62 13.69
CA LEU A 81 -11.99 -3.97 14.68
C LEU A 81 -12.60 -2.66 15.21
N VAL A 82 -13.11 -1.82 14.31
CA VAL A 82 -13.77 -0.55 14.70
C VAL A 82 -15.02 -0.80 15.54
N LEU A 83 -15.81 -1.81 15.19
CA LEU A 83 -17.00 -2.17 15.98
C LEU A 83 -16.61 -2.82 17.33
N GLY A 84 -15.56 -3.66 17.36
CA GLY A 84 -15.03 -4.24 18.61
C GLY A 84 -14.59 -3.17 19.60
N GLU A 85 -13.89 -2.14 19.11
CA GLU A 85 -13.51 -0.98 19.92
C GLU A 85 -14.74 -0.21 20.44
N ALA A 86 -15.70 0.08 19.55
CA ALA A 86 -16.90 0.87 19.90
C ALA A 86 -17.82 0.16 20.92
N PHE A 87 -17.75 -1.16 21.01
CA PHE A 87 -18.62 -1.98 21.86
C PHE A 87 -17.85 -2.82 22.88
N SER A 88 -16.61 -2.50 23.16
CA SER A 88 -15.76 -3.24 24.12
C SER A 88 -16.32 -3.29 25.54
N ASP A 89 -17.17 -2.34 25.92
CA ASP A 89 -17.80 -2.25 27.22
C ASP A 89 -19.20 -2.91 27.29
N ASP A 90 -19.81 -3.26 26.16
CA ASP A 90 -21.13 -3.90 26.08
C ASP A 90 -21.00 -5.27 25.39
N HIS A 91 -21.52 -6.31 26.04
CA HIS A 91 -21.53 -7.73 25.62
C HIS A 91 -22.24 -8.02 24.27
N LEU A 92 -22.09 -7.18 23.27
CA LEU A 92 -22.66 -7.37 21.95
C LEU A 92 -21.70 -8.13 21.03
N ALA A 93 -21.79 -9.44 21.02
CA ALA A 93 -20.99 -10.33 20.17
C ALA A 93 -21.22 -10.13 18.67
N SER A 94 -22.25 -9.40 18.25
CA SER A 94 -22.45 -9.04 16.86
C SER A 94 -23.33 -7.80 16.69
N VAL A 95 -22.96 -6.92 15.78
CA VAL A 95 -23.77 -5.77 15.37
C VAL A 95 -24.23 -6.02 13.93
N GLY A 96 -25.53 -6.33 13.77
CA GLY A 96 -26.07 -6.73 12.47
C GLY A 96 -25.47 -8.07 11.99
N VAL A 97 -24.80 -8.06 10.83
CA VAL A 97 -24.18 -9.26 10.20
C VAL A 97 -22.67 -9.37 10.52
N VAL A 98 -22.11 -8.39 11.23
CA VAL A 98 -20.66 -8.31 11.48
C VAL A 98 -20.36 -8.72 12.92
N ALA A 99 -19.63 -9.85 13.09
CA ALA A 99 -19.08 -10.24 14.39
C ALA A 99 -17.91 -9.32 14.75
N THR A 100 -17.89 -8.82 15.98
CA THR A 100 -16.82 -7.98 16.53
C THR A 100 -15.57 -8.79 16.87
N VAL A 101 -14.47 -8.11 17.14
CA VAL A 101 -13.23 -8.70 17.66
C VAL A 101 -13.13 -8.35 19.15
N ASP A 102 -13.13 -9.35 20.02
CA ASP A 102 -13.19 -9.16 21.47
C ASP A 102 -11.87 -8.69 22.11
N ASP A 103 -10.75 -8.77 21.38
CA ASP A 103 -9.40 -8.44 21.86
C ASP A 103 -8.98 -6.97 21.62
N VAL A 104 -9.88 -6.13 21.15
CA VAL A 104 -9.58 -4.70 20.91
C VAL A 104 -9.80 -3.91 22.18
N SER A 105 -8.74 -3.28 22.69
CA SER A 105 -8.82 -2.44 23.89
C SER A 105 -8.94 -0.95 23.51
N SER A 106 -9.41 -0.14 24.45
CA SER A 106 -9.46 1.32 24.28
C SER A 106 -8.09 1.96 24.00
N THR A 107 -7.00 1.27 24.32
CA THR A 107 -5.64 1.71 24.00
C THR A 107 -5.29 1.50 22.52
N ASP A 108 -6.03 0.66 21.79
CA ASP A 108 -5.82 0.35 20.38
C ASP A 108 -6.51 1.36 19.43
N THR A 109 -7.34 2.29 19.95
CA THR A 109 -8.10 3.26 19.16
C THR A 109 -7.28 3.95 18.09
N GLY A 110 -6.12 4.50 18.47
CA GLY A 110 -5.23 5.18 17.53
C GLY A 110 -4.68 4.25 16.46
N LEU A 111 -4.37 3.01 16.83
CA LEU A 111 -3.82 2.00 15.94
C LEU A 111 -4.88 1.47 14.95
N VAL A 112 -6.10 1.22 15.43
CA VAL A 112 -7.24 0.84 14.56
C VAL A 112 -7.55 1.97 13.58
N GLY A 113 -7.49 3.23 14.00
CA GLY A 113 -7.62 4.40 13.13
C GLY A 113 -6.51 4.46 12.06
N ALA A 114 -5.25 4.23 12.44
CA ALA A 114 -4.12 4.18 11.53
C ALA A 114 -4.26 3.03 10.50
N LEU A 115 -4.73 1.86 10.94
CA LEU A 115 -5.01 0.73 10.05
C LEU A 115 -6.14 1.06 9.06
N ALA A 116 -7.23 1.66 9.54
CA ALA A 116 -8.34 2.06 8.68
C ALA A 116 -7.89 3.05 7.59
N GLU A 117 -7.07 4.02 7.95
CA GLU A 117 -6.50 5.00 7.02
C GLU A 117 -5.52 4.32 6.03
N LEU A 118 -4.66 3.43 6.51
CA LEU A 118 -3.76 2.64 5.65
C LEU A 118 -4.55 1.85 4.60
N VAL A 119 -5.57 1.10 5.02
CA VAL A 119 -6.42 0.29 4.13
C VAL A 119 -7.18 1.18 3.13
N SER A 120 -7.67 2.34 3.58
CA SER A 120 -8.33 3.33 2.71
C SER A 120 -7.38 3.83 1.62
N ARG A 121 -6.15 4.19 1.98
CA ARG A 121 -5.12 4.66 1.02
C ARG A 121 -4.66 3.54 0.09
N VAL A 122 -4.46 2.34 0.60
CA VAL A 122 -4.16 1.16 -0.24
C VAL A 122 -5.30 0.86 -1.21
N SER A 123 -6.55 1.01 -0.79
CA SER A 123 -7.71 0.87 -1.70
C SER A 123 -7.65 1.88 -2.86
N ARG A 124 -7.29 3.13 -2.57
CA ARG A 124 -7.07 4.17 -3.60
C ARG A 124 -5.89 3.81 -4.49
N LEU A 125 -4.75 3.44 -3.91
CA LEU A 125 -3.54 3.02 -4.62
C LEU A 125 -3.83 1.91 -5.63
N VAL A 126 -4.50 0.84 -5.20
CA VAL A 126 -4.85 -0.30 -6.04
C VAL A 126 -5.73 0.11 -7.22
N ARG A 127 -6.66 1.05 -7.03
CA ARG A 127 -7.46 1.59 -8.15
C ARG A 127 -6.63 2.44 -9.11
N THR A 128 -5.76 3.30 -8.58
CA THR A 128 -4.89 4.19 -9.38
C THR A 128 -3.88 3.41 -10.21
N LEU A 129 -3.29 2.35 -9.63
CA LEU A 129 -2.28 1.51 -10.28
C LEU A 129 -2.88 0.35 -11.07
N SER A 130 -4.20 0.30 -11.27
CA SER A 130 -4.87 -0.70 -12.10
C SER A 130 -5.09 -0.18 -13.52
N GLY A 131 -5.17 -1.14 -14.48
CA GLY A 131 -5.41 -0.84 -15.89
C GLY A 131 -4.17 -0.29 -16.62
N ASP A 132 -4.28 -0.23 -17.93
CA ASP A 132 -3.21 0.23 -18.79
C ASP A 132 -3.05 1.76 -18.75
N GLY A 133 -1.86 2.24 -19.03
CA GLY A 133 -1.55 3.67 -19.09
C GLY A 133 -0.37 3.98 -20.00
N THR A 134 -0.31 5.19 -20.51
CA THR A 134 0.89 5.69 -21.16
C THR A 134 2.04 5.85 -20.17
N VAL A 135 3.26 6.02 -20.65
CA VAL A 135 4.42 6.25 -19.77
C VAL A 135 4.20 7.47 -18.86
N ALA A 136 3.68 8.57 -19.41
CA ALA A 136 3.39 9.78 -18.63
C ALA A 136 2.31 9.53 -17.56
N GLU A 137 1.23 8.82 -17.90
CA GLU A 137 0.20 8.43 -16.92
C GLU A 137 0.79 7.55 -15.81
N TRP A 138 1.68 6.61 -16.13
CA TRP A 138 2.34 5.77 -15.14
C TRP A 138 3.27 6.57 -14.22
N VAL A 139 4.04 7.51 -14.77
CA VAL A 139 4.90 8.40 -13.97
C VAL A 139 4.05 9.24 -13.00
N ALA A 140 2.94 9.82 -13.46
CA ALA A 140 2.03 10.57 -12.61
C ALA A 140 1.43 9.70 -11.51
N ARG A 141 0.89 8.51 -11.85
CA ARG A 141 0.34 7.54 -10.87
C ARG A 141 1.36 7.14 -9.80
N LEU A 142 2.62 6.99 -10.18
CA LEU A 142 3.70 6.61 -9.25
C LEU A 142 4.09 7.75 -8.32
N ARG A 143 4.08 9.00 -8.80
CA ARG A 143 4.28 10.18 -7.95
C ARG A 143 3.16 10.28 -6.91
N ASP A 144 1.91 10.21 -7.36
CA ASP A 144 0.74 10.22 -6.49
C ASP A 144 0.78 9.08 -5.46
N ALA A 145 1.24 7.88 -5.87
CA ALA A 145 1.35 6.72 -4.98
C ALA A 145 2.37 6.96 -3.85
N VAL A 146 3.53 7.54 -4.16
CA VAL A 146 4.54 7.86 -3.15
C VAL A 146 4.04 8.96 -2.21
N GLU A 147 3.43 10.02 -2.72
CA GLU A 147 2.87 11.11 -1.91
C GLU A 147 1.73 10.62 -1.00
N LEU A 148 0.93 9.68 -1.48
CA LEU A 148 -0.17 9.07 -0.72
C LEU A 148 0.34 8.24 0.44
N MET A 149 1.40 7.45 0.22
CA MET A 149 1.82 6.36 1.11
C MET A 149 3.03 6.67 1.98
N ALA A 150 3.87 7.64 1.61
CA ALA A 150 5.14 7.89 2.28
C ALA A 150 5.22 9.26 2.97
N ASP A 151 5.95 9.30 4.08
CA ASP A 151 6.49 10.51 4.68
C ASP A 151 8.01 10.37 4.73
N VAL A 152 8.71 11.09 3.83
CA VAL A 152 10.17 11.03 3.73
C VAL A 152 10.78 12.18 4.52
N PRO A 153 11.62 11.91 5.53
CA PRO A 153 12.29 12.94 6.30
C PRO A 153 13.12 13.86 5.40
N PHE A 154 13.24 15.12 5.78
CA PHE A 154 14.03 16.10 5.01
C PHE A 154 15.47 15.63 4.76
N ALA A 155 16.11 15.01 5.76
CA ALA A 155 17.45 14.47 5.64
C ALA A 155 17.60 13.37 4.56
N GLU A 156 16.50 12.69 4.22
CA GLU A 156 16.42 11.64 3.22
C GLU A 156 15.78 12.09 1.91
N GLY A 157 15.42 13.37 1.79
CA GLY A 157 14.80 13.96 0.60
C GLY A 157 15.62 13.76 -0.69
N TRP A 158 16.94 13.57 -0.59
CA TRP A 158 17.80 13.21 -1.71
C TRP A 158 17.38 11.89 -2.38
N GLN A 159 16.83 10.92 -1.63
CA GLN A 159 16.33 9.67 -2.20
C GLN A 159 15.12 9.93 -3.11
N LEU A 160 14.19 10.81 -2.69
CA LEU A 160 13.08 11.23 -3.54
C LEU A 160 13.58 11.93 -4.81
N SER A 161 14.54 12.84 -4.68
CA SER A 161 15.11 13.53 -5.84
C SER A 161 15.71 12.56 -6.85
N GLN A 162 16.37 11.50 -6.40
CA GLN A 162 16.88 10.44 -7.25
C GLN A 162 15.76 9.66 -7.94
N VAL A 163 14.71 9.31 -7.21
CA VAL A 163 13.53 8.61 -7.75
C VAL A 163 12.86 9.48 -8.81
N TRP A 164 12.64 10.76 -8.54
CA TRP A 164 12.01 11.70 -9.49
C TRP A 164 12.84 11.87 -10.75
N ALA A 165 14.16 11.97 -10.65
CA ALA A 165 15.03 12.07 -11.81
C ALA A 165 15.03 10.79 -12.69
N VAL A 166 14.81 9.60 -12.10
CA VAL A 166 14.59 8.37 -12.89
C VAL A 166 13.26 8.42 -13.60
N LEU A 167 12.19 8.78 -12.91
CA LEU A 167 10.85 8.86 -13.50
C LEU A 167 10.80 9.89 -14.64
N GLU A 168 11.43 11.06 -14.48
CA GLU A 168 11.55 12.07 -15.52
C GLU A 168 12.33 11.55 -16.74
N SER A 169 13.41 10.79 -16.52
CA SER A 169 14.16 10.16 -17.61
C SER A 169 13.34 9.12 -18.38
N ILE A 170 12.50 8.34 -17.67
CA ILE A 170 11.58 7.38 -18.28
C ILE A 170 10.53 8.11 -19.11
N GLU A 171 9.92 9.15 -18.53
CA GLU A 171 8.89 9.97 -19.19
C GLU A 171 9.44 10.60 -20.48
N ALA A 172 10.62 11.23 -20.42
CA ALA A 172 11.26 11.85 -21.59
C ALA A 172 11.54 10.84 -22.70
N ARG A 173 12.00 9.63 -22.36
CA ARG A 173 12.26 8.56 -23.35
C ARG A 173 10.97 7.97 -23.93
N GLY A 174 9.90 7.93 -23.14
CA GLY A 174 8.61 7.36 -23.53
C GLY A 174 7.65 8.36 -24.19
N ALA A 175 7.94 9.66 -24.16
CA ALA A 175 7.03 10.72 -24.57
C ALA A 175 6.53 10.58 -26.03
N ALA A 176 7.37 10.10 -26.93
CA ALA A 176 7.02 9.93 -28.34
C ALA A 176 6.32 8.61 -28.66
N SER A 177 6.30 7.66 -27.72
CA SER A 177 5.83 6.29 -28.00
C SER A 177 4.30 6.18 -28.13
N GLY A 178 3.53 6.96 -27.35
CA GLY A 178 2.08 6.79 -27.24
C GLY A 178 1.63 5.39 -26.80
N ALA A 179 2.55 4.46 -26.57
CA ALA A 179 2.26 3.09 -26.18
C ALA A 179 1.59 3.04 -24.79
N ARG A 180 0.63 2.16 -24.65
CA ARG A 180 -0.01 1.87 -23.35
C ARG A 180 0.65 0.64 -22.75
N LEU A 181 1.06 0.77 -21.50
CA LEU A 181 1.72 -0.28 -20.72
C LEU A 181 0.74 -0.87 -19.72
N ALA A 182 0.71 -2.19 -19.63
CA ALA A 182 0.06 -2.86 -18.51
C ALA A 182 0.88 -2.68 -17.21
N PRO A 183 0.30 -2.92 -16.01
CA PRO A 183 1.04 -2.79 -14.75
C PRO A 183 2.34 -3.59 -14.68
N ALA A 184 2.36 -4.79 -15.29
CA ALA A 184 3.57 -5.63 -15.34
C ALA A 184 4.69 -5.01 -16.20
N ASP A 185 4.32 -4.40 -17.33
CA ASP A 185 5.27 -3.73 -18.23
C ASP A 185 5.85 -2.47 -17.56
N ALA A 186 4.99 -1.72 -16.84
CA ALA A 186 5.43 -0.55 -16.06
C ALA A 186 6.42 -0.95 -14.96
N LEU A 187 6.19 -2.07 -14.27
CA LEU A 187 7.11 -2.61 -13.27
C LEU A 187 8.44 -3.03 -13.89
N ALA A 188 8.42 -3.71 -15.04
CA ALA A 188 9.63 -4.11 -15.76
C ALA A 188 10.45 -2.89 -16.20
N LEU A 189 9.80 -1.90 -16.82
CA LEU A 189 10.44 -0.64 -17.25
C LEU A 189 11.11 0.09 -16.08
N LEU A 190 10.46 0.16 -14.92
CA LEU A 190 11.04 0.77 -13.72
C LEU A 190 12.25 -0.03 -13.22
N THR A 191 12.10 -1.36 -13.15
CA THR A 191 13.18 -2.23 -12.67
C THR A 191 14.43 -2.06 -13.51
N ASP A 192 14.30 -2.05 -14.83
CA ASP A 192 15.41 -1.87 -15.76
C ASP A 192 16.04 -0.46 -15.62
N ALA A 193 15.22 0.58 -15.54
CA ALA A 193 15.72 1.96 -15.41
C ALA A 193 16.48 2.20 -14.10
N PHE A 194 16.09 1.55 -13.01
CA PHE A 194 16.83 1.64 -11.75
C PHE A 194 18.08 0.76 -11.75
N ALA A 195 18.06 -0.41 -12.42
CA ALA A 195 19.23 -1.25 -12.59
C ALA A 195 20.33 -0.55 -13.40
N GLU A 196 19.98 0.13 -14.49
CA GLU A 196 20.92 0.92 -15.32
C GLU A 196 21.64 2.01 -14.52
N ARG A 197 20.97 2.63 -13.53
CA ARG A 197 21.60 3.64 -12.65
C ARG A 197 22.53 3.03 -11.62
N GLY A 198 22.18 1.86 -11.06
CA GLY A 198 23.03 1.16 -10.08
C GLY A 198 24.35 0.66 -10.65
N VAL A 199 24.43 0.47 -11.97
CA VAL A 199 25.64 0.00 -12.67
C VAL A 199 26.56 1.14 -13.12
N ARG A 200 26.12 2.40 -13.09
CA ARG A 200 27.00 3.54 -13.39
C ARG A 200 27.87 3.85 -12.17
N PRO A 201 29.16 3.50 -12.18
CA PRO A 201 30.07 3.97 -11.15
C PRO A 201 30.08 5.52 -11.22
N ALA A 202 29.96 6.16 -10.07
CA ALA A 202 30.23 7.58 -9.96
C ALA A 202 31.71 7.81 -10.26
N PHE A 203 32.07 7.97 -11.54
CA PHE A 203 33.35 8.52 -11.88
C PHE A 203 33.36 9.98 -11.42
N GLY A 204 33.93 10.18 -10.24
CA GLY A 204 34.26 11.50 -9.76
C GLY A 204 35.12 12.21 -10.81
N SER A 205 34.59 13.29 -11.32
CA SER A 205 35.45 14.30 -11.96
C SER A 205 36.28 14.91 -10.82
N GLY A 206 37.60 14.59 -10.85
CA GLY A 206 38.60 15.33 -10.10
C GLY A 206 38.73 16.77 -10.59
#